data_9b32080c665255eae236bcb4b5f98210
#
_entry.id   9b32080c665255eae236bcb4b5f98210
#
_cell.length_a   1.000
_cell.length_b   1.000
_cell.length_c   1.000
_cell.angle_alpha   90.00
_cell.angle_beta   90.00
_cell.angle_gamma   90.00
#
_symmetry.space_group_name_H-M   'P 1'
#
loop_
_entity.id
_entity.type
_entity.pdbx_description
1 polymer ?
#
loop_
_entity_poly.entity_id
_entity_poly.type
_entity_poly.pdbx_seq_one_letter_code
_entity_poly.pdbx_strand_id
1 'polypeptide(L)'
;ASTRGGLAVNGWDIPQGWSGALAYGTYTVHEVIPDSVADAFKAEYGHDIIPVPDWKTTISAEGQYDPPALVNNHIPQTPLKVVKTDAETGRQIPLPCSFQLLDSDGELVTYESHYPDTHIMDTWTTNERGEVTLPMLLEQGDYTLVEVQAPEGYVKALEGKTITVGAVYNDWDDPIEVEFADMPQKGTIS
;
A
#
# COMPACT_ATOMS: atom_id res chain seq x y z
N ALA A 1 23.54 3.14 5.70
CA ALA A 1 24.47 2.47 6.60
C ALA A 1 24.13 0.99 6.57
N SER A 2 25.03 0.14 6.06
CA SER A 2 24.84 -1.31 6.08
C SER A 2 24.78 -1.76 7.53
N THR A 3 23.58 -2.06 8.02
CA THR A 3 23.44 -2.77 9.28
C THR A 3 24.07 -4.14 9.08
N ARG A 4 25.02 -4.47 9.92
CA ARG A 4 25.69 -5.77 9.93
C ARG A 4 24.69 -6.81 10.42
N GLY A 5 23.85 -7.30 9.50
CA GLY A 5 23.03 -8.47 9.76
C GLY A 5 23.96 -9.68 9.93
N GLY A 6 23.94 -10.30 11.11
CA GLY A 6 24.56 -11.59 11.30
C GLY A 6 23.74 -12.65 10.59
N LEU A 7 24.36 -13.59 9.91
CA LEU A 7 23.70 -14.79 9.43
C LEU A 7 23.66 -15.81 10.56
N ALA A 8 22.48 -16.30 10.93
CA ALA A 8 22.30 -17.37 11.90
C ALA A 8 21.82 -18.64 11.21
N VAL A 9 22.39 -19.80 11.54
CA VAL A 9 21.94 -21.10 11.07
C VAL A 9 21.55 -21.93 12.29
N ASN A 10 20.31 -22.40 12.33
CA ASN A 10 19.76 -23.16 13.47
C ASN A 10 19.91 -22.45 14.83
N GLY A 11 19.80 -21.11 14.85
CA GLY A 11 19.95 -20.30 16.05
C GLY A 11 21.40 -20.02 16.48
N TRP A 12 22.38 -20.34 15.64
CA TRP A 12 23.79 -20.04 15.88
C TRP A 12 24.19 -18.82 15.05
N ASP A 13 24.74 -17.82 15.70
CA ASP A 13 25.33 -16.67 15.02
C ASP A 13 26.57 -17.10 14.22
N ILE A 14 26.58 -16.79 12.94
CA ILE A 14 27.76 -16.99 12.10
C ILE A 14 28.61 -15.72 12.15
N PRO A 15 29.86 -15.80 12.60
CA PRO A 15 30.75 -14.63 12.65
C PRO A 15 30.88 -13.97 11.27
N GLN A 16 30.94 -12.65 11.25
CA GLN A 16 31.13 -11.89 10.02
C GLN A 16 32.46 -12.33 9.34
N GLY A 17 32.37 -12.63 8.04
CA GLY A 17 33.50 -13.11 7.24
C GLY A 17 33.77 -14.62 7.33
N TRP A 18 32.90 -15.36 8.01
CA TRP A 18 32.97 -16.83 8.01
C TRP A 18 32.47 -17.40 6.67
N SER A 19 33.30 -18.22 6.04
CA SER A 19 32.96 -18.92 4.78
C SER A 19 32.74 -20.41 5.04
N GLY A 20 31.87 -20.75 5.99
CA GLY A 20 31.52 -22.14 6.29
C GLY A 20 30.64 -22.73 5.21
N ALA A 21 30.84 -24.00 4.89
CA ALA A 21 29.96 -24.72 3.98
C ALA A 21 28.67 -25.13 4.73
N LEU A 22 27.53 -24.82 4.16
CA LEU A 22 26.26 -25.41 4.56
C LEU A 22 26.15 -26.81 3.92
N ALA A 23 25.52 -27.75 4.62
CA ALA A 23 25.20 -29.04 4.04
C ALA A 23 24.29 -28.91 2.83
N TYR A 24 24.35 -29.89 1.93
CA TYR A 24 23.41 -29.90 0.80
C TYR A 24 21.97 -30.00 1.29
N GLY A 25 21.08 -29.20 0.70
CA GLY A 25 19.68 -29.16 1.11
C GLY A 25 18.99 -27.86 0.73
N THR A 26 17.71 -27.78 1.04
CA THR A 26 16.90 -26.59 0.89
C THR A 26 16.80 -25.89 2.24
N TYR A 27 17.12 -24.60 2.24
CA TYR A 27 17.10 -23.73 3.41
C TYR A 27 15.99 -22.67 3.24
N THR A 28 15.29 -22.39 4.31
CA THR A 28 14.44 -21.20 4.38
C THR A 28 15.26 -20.09 5.02
N VAL A 29 15.33 -18.96 4.36
CA VAL A 29 15.99 -17.76 4.86
C VAL A 29 14.92 -16.84 5.43
N HIS A 30 15.11 -16.44 6.67
CA HIS A 30 14.20 -15.55 7.40
C HIS A 30 14.98 -14.31 7.83
N GLU A 31 14.43 -13.13 7.55
CA GLU A 31 14.99 -11.86 8.03
C GLU A 31 14.53 -11.60 9.46
N VAL A 32 15.46 -11.25 10.31
CA VAL A 32 15.17 -10.77 11.67
C VAL A 32 15.62 -9.31 11.78
N ILE A 33 14.68 -8.42 11.94
CA ILE A 33 14.96 -7.00 12.20
C ILE A 33 15.00 -6.82 13.73
N PRO A 34 16.17 -6.46 14.32
CA PRO A 34 16.24 -6.18 15.74
C PRO A 34 15.32 -5.00 16.13
N ASP A 35 14.68 -5.08 17.29
CA ASP A 35 13.77 -4.03 17.79
C ASP A 35 14.43 -2.65 17.77
N SER A 36 15.71 -2.57 18.18
CA SER A 36 16.44 -1.29 18.15
C SER A 36 16.60 -0.69 16.75
N VAL A 37 16.63 -1.52 15.70
CA VAL A 37 16.67 -1.06 14.29
C VAL A 37 15.30 -0.62 13.85
N ALA A 38 14.27 -1.39 14.18
CA ALA A 38 12.89 -1.05 13.89
C ALA A 38 12.47 0.26 14.56
N ASP A 39 12.80 0.43 15.85
CA ASP A 39 12.51 1.64 16.61
C ASP A 39 13.23 2.88 16.06
N ALA A 40 14.51 2.73 15.71
CA ALA A 40 15.29 3.81 15.12
C ALA A 40 14.75 4.23 13.74
N PHE A 41 14.36 3.26 12.92
CA PHE A 41 13.76 3.51 11.62
C PHE A 41 12.42 4.25 11.76
N LYS A 42 11.56 3.79 12.67
CA LYS A 42 10.28 4.43 12.96
C LYS A 42 10.44 5.85 13.49
N ALA A 43 11.45 6.08 14.35
CA ALA A 43 11.73 7.42 14.89
C ALA A 43 12.25 8.38 13.81
N GLU A 44 13.00 7.89 12.82
CA GLU A 44 13.59 8.71 11.75
C GLU A 44 12.59 8.99 10.62
N TYR A 45 11.80 7.98 10.23
CA TYR A 45 10.96 8.04 9.02
C TYR A 45 9.46 8.09 9.31
N GLY A 46 9.01 7.90 10.57
CA GLY A 46 7.61 7.90 10.95
C GLY A 46 6.85 6.61 10.59
N HIS A 47 7.51 5.64 9.94
CA HIS A 47 6.90 4.42 9.44
C HIS A 47 7.55 3.17 10.04
N ASP A 48 6.79 2.08 10.09
CA ASP A 48 7.35 0.77 10.41
C ASP A 48 8.18 0.25 9.22
N ILE A 49 9.20 -0.57 9.51
CA ILE A 49 9.90 -1.30 8.48
C ILE A 49 9.26 -2.69 8.32
N ILE A 50 8.95 -3.09 7.09
CA ILE A 50 8.35 -4.38 6.80
C ILE A 50 9.45 -5.39 6.50
N PRO A 51 9.54 -6.51 7.24
CA PRO A 51 10.50 -7.56 6.94
C PRO A 51 10.30 -8.14 5.53
N VAL A 52 11.39 -8.56 4.93
CA VAL A 52 11.33 -9.29 3.67
C VAL A 52 10.65 -10.63 3.90
N PRO A 53 9.72 -11.08 3.02
CA PRO A 53 9.13 -12.41 3.12
C PRO A 53 10.18 -13.52 3.10
N ASP A 54 9.94 -14.59 3.83
CA ASP A 54 10.79 -15.77 3.81
C ASP A 54 11.00 -16.28 2.39
N TRP A 55 12.23 -16.63 2.04
CA TRP A 55 12.51 -17.26 0.76
C TRP A 55 13.30 -18.55 0.94
N LYS A 56 13.27 -19.39 -0.10
CA LYS A 56 14.00 -20.66 -0.09
C LYS A 56 15.20 -20.59 -1.03
N THR A 57 16.32 -21.15 -0.57
CA THR A 57 17.49 -21.36 -1.40
C THR A 57 17.93 -22.84 -1.28
N THR A 58 18.44 -23.40 -2.37
CA THR A 58 18.91 -24.80 -2.39
C THR A 58 20.40 -24.83 -2.64
N ILE A 59 21.12 -25.58 -1.80
CA ILE A 59 22.54 -25.88 -1.97
C ILE A 59 22.63 -27.31 -2.49
N SER A 60 23.14 -27.47 -3.72
CA SER A 60 23.26 -28.77 -4.40
C SER A 60 24.65 -29.36 -4.29
N ALA A 61 24.77 -30.65 -4.65
CA ALA A 61 26.04 -31.36 -4.62
C ALA A 61 27.12 -30.81 -5.58
N GLU A 62 26.71 -30.03 -6.58
CA GLU A 62 27.60 -29.42 -7.56
C GLU A 62 28.10 -28.03 -7.15
N GLY A 63 27.84 -27.60 -5.92
CA GLY A 63 28.20 -26.27 -5.45
C GLY A 63 27.39 -25.15 -6.10
N GLN A 64 26.32 -25.47 -6.80
CA GLN A 64 25.35 -24.51 -7.31
C GLN A 64 24.41 -24.13 -6.18
N TYR A 65 24.19 -22.86 -6.05
CA TYR A 65 23.15 -22.28 -5.19
C TYR A 65 22.35 -21.31 -6.02
N ASP A 66 21.06 -21.26 -5.76
CA ASP A 66 20.24 -20.22 -6.32
C ASP A 66 20.68 -18.90 -5.67
N PRO A 67 21.18 -17.92 -6.44
CA PRO A 67 21.58 -16.66 -5.85
C PRO A 67 20.35 -16.04 -5.16
N PRO A 68 20.50 -15.54 -3.94
CA PRO A 68 19.40 -14.85 -3.29
C PRO A 68 19.01 -13.66 -4.16
N ALA A 69 17.73 -13.55 -4.46
CA ALA A 69 17.19 -12.32 -5.05
C ALA A 69 17.53 -11.17 -4.10
N LEU A 70 17.99 -10.05 -4.66
CA LEU A 70 18.20 -8.85 -3.87
C LEU A 70 16.80 -8.33 -3.53
N VAL A 71 16.38 -8.55 -2.28
CA VAL A 71 15.07 -8.13 -1.80
C VAL A 71 15.31 -6.98 -0.83
N ASN A 72 14.62 -5.87 -1.05
CA ASN A 72 14.67 -4.71 -0.16
C ASN A 72 13.49 -4.74 0.80
N ASN A 73 13.69 -4.24 2.01
CA ASN A 73 12.59 -3.93 2.90
C ASN A 73 11.70 -2.85 2.27
N HIS A 74 10.42 -2.94 2.55
CA HIS A 74 9.45 -1.94 2.15
C HIS A 74 9.02 -1.09 3.35
N ILE A 75 8.65 0.16 3.08
CA ILE A 75 7.86 0.95 4.03
C ILE A 75 6.38 0.59 3.83
N PRO A 76 5.54 0.73 4.87
CA PRO A 76 4.11 0.53 4.74
C PRO A 76 3.52 1.52 3.74
N GLN A 77 2.98 1.00 2.66
CA GLN A 77 2.27 1.80 1.65
C GLN A 77 1.38 0.89 0.80
N THR A 78 0.29 1.44 0.31
CA THR A 78 -0.70 0.67 -0.47
C THR A 78 -1.41 1.55 -1.50
N PRO A 79 -1.82 1.00 -2.66
CA PRO A 79 -2.70 1.71 -3.56
C PRO A 79 -4.11 1.83 -2.97
N LEU A 80 -4.82 2.88 -3.33
CA LEU A 80 -6.22 3.09 -2.98
C LEU A 80 -7.08 3.00 -4.24
N LYS A 81 -8.10 2.14 -4.19
CA LYS A 81 -9.15 2.03 -5.20
C LYS A 81 -10.49 2.44 -4.59
N VAL A 82 -11.17 3.38 -5.20
CA VAL A 82 -12.51 3.82 -4.80
C VAL A 82 -13.53 3.22 -5.77
N VAL A 83 -14.59 2.64 -5.21
CA VAL A 83 -15.72 2.09 -5.97
C VAL A 83 -16.97 2.83 -5.55
N LYS A 84 -17.66 3.45 -6.51
CA LYS A 84 -18.89 4.19 -6.28
C LYS A 84 -20.08 3.27 -6.29
N THR A 85 -20.90 3.32 -5.23
CA THR A 85 -22.06 2.43 -5.07
C THR A 85 -23.33 3.19 -4.73
N ASP A 86 -24.46 2.60 -5.08
CA ASP A 86 -25.80 3.07 -4.72
C ASP A 86 -26.17 2.57 -3.32
N ALA A 87 -26.48 3.48 -2.42
CA ALA A 87 -26.71 3.17 -1.00
C ALA A 87 -28.00 2.33 -0.76
N GLU A 88 -28.95 2.30 -1.70
CA GLU A 88 -30.17 1.50 -1.55
C GLU A 88 -30.01 0.08 -2.10
N THR A 89 -29.24 -0.07 -3.16
CA THR A 89 -29.13 -1.34 -3.88
C THR A 89 -27.80 -2.04 -3.71
N GLY A 90 -26.76 -1.33 -3.23
CA GLY A 90 -25.39 -1.80 -3.16
C GLY A 90 -24.72 -1.99 -4.53
N ARG A 91 -25.38 -1.59 -5.60
CA ARG A 91 -24.82 -1.75 -6.95
C ARG A 91 -23.84 -0.64 -7.28
N GLN A 92 -22.82 -0.98 -8.03
CA GLN A 92 -21.86 -0.03 -8.55
C GLN A 92 -22.53 0.97 -9.50
N ILE A 93 -22.20 2.26 -9.36
CA ILE A 93 -22.74 3.35 -10.17
C ILE A 93 -21.75 3.65 -11.30
N PRO A 94 -22.03 3.29 -12.55
CA PRO A 94 -21.11 3.48 -13.68
C PRO A 94 -21.21 4.91 -14.24
N LEU A 95 -21.06 5.90 -13.40
CA LEU A 95 -21.12 7.33 -13.73
C LEU A 95 -19.93 8.07 -13.12
N PRO A 96 -19.49 9.18 -13.72
CA PRO A 96 -18.43 10.01 -13.16
C PRO A 96 -18.80 10.56 -11.77
N CYS A 97 -17.88 10.41 -10.84
CA CYS A 97 -17.92 10.96 -9.50
C CYS A 97 -16.50 11.41 -9.15
N SER A 98 -16.34 12.54 -8.51
CA SER A 98 -15.01 13.09 -8.21
C SER A 98 -14.75 13.14 -6.71
N PHE A 99 -13.53 12.79 -6.33
CA PHE A 99 -13.06 12.70 -4.96
C PHE A 99 -11.79 13.51 -4.74
N GLN A 100 -11.62 13.99 -3.52
CA GLN A 100 -10.37 14.47 -2.96
C GLN A 100 -9.99 13.62 -1.75
N LEU A 101 -8.71 13.55 -1.44
CA LEU A 101 -8.19 12.86 -0.28
C LEU A 101 -7.49 13.86 0.62
N LEU A 102 -7.79 13.83 1.92
CA LEU A 102 -7.12 14.60 2.95
C LEU A 102 -6.26 13.67 3.79
N ASP A 103 -5.11 14.14 4.21
CA ASP A 103 -4.27 13.44 5.19
C ASP A 103 -4.77 13.62 6.64
N SER A 104 -4.02 13.13 7.61
CA SER A 104 -4.36 13.24 9.04
C SER A 104 -4.40 14.68 9.58
N ASP A 105 -3.70 15.59 8.93
CA ASP A 105 -3.66 17.01 9.28
C ASP A 105 -4.77 17.82 8.59
N GLY A 106 -5.52 17.15 7.70
CA GLY A 106 -6.60 17.75 6.91
C GLY A 106 -6.10 18.49 5.66
N GLU A 107 -4.85 18.27 5.27
CA GLU A 107 -4.27 18.85 4.07
C GLU A 107 -4.58 17.95 2.84
N LEU A 108 -4.73 18.61 1.67
CA LEU A 108 -4.98 17.87 0.43
C LEU A 108 -3.79 17.01 0.03
N VAL A 109 -4.02 15.73 -0.15
CA VAL A 109 -3.07 14.84 -0.80
C VAL A 109 -3.02 15.18 -2.29
N THR A 110 -1.82 15.38 -2.82
CA THR A 110 -1.60 15.75 -4.22
C THR A 110 -0.68 14.76 -4.92
N TYR A 111 -0.83 14.65 -6.23
CA TYR A 111 0.04 13.86 -7.08
C TYR A 111 0.58 14.72 -8.22
N GLU A 112 1.90 14.76 -8.37
CA GLU A 112 2.55 15.45 -9.49
C GLU A 112 2.70 14.49 -10.67
N SER A 113 1.95 14.75 -11.73
CA SER A 113 2.09 14.04 -13.01
C SER A 113 3.10 14.75 -13.88
N HIS A 114 3.96 13.97 -14.54
CA HIS A 114 4.98 14.49 -15.46
C HIS A 114 4.67 14.25 -16.95
N TYR A 115 3.48 13.73 -17.24
CA TYR A 115 3.07 13.44 -18.62
C TYR A 115 1.60 13.84 -18.88
N PRO A 116 1.28 14.46 -20.03
CA PRO A 116 2.18 14.98 -21.08
C PRO A 116 2.97 16.21 -20.63
N ASP A 117 2.48 16.95 -19.67
CA ASP A 117 3.12 18.11 -19.04
C ASP A 117 3.07 17.97 -17.52
N THR A 118 4.01 18.60 -16.82
CA THR A 118 4.00 18.61 -15.35
C THR A 118 2.78 19.36 -14.84
N HIS A 119 1.93 18.67 -14.07
CA HIS A 119 0.77 19.25 -13.40
C HIS A 119 0.48 18.54 -12.08
N ILE A 120 -0.14 19.27 -11.16
CA ILE A 120 -0.55 18.73 -9.87
C ILE A 120 -2.01 18.30 -9.95
N MET A 121 -2.27 17.07 -9.52
CA MET A 121 -3.61 16.50 -9.39
C MET A 121 -3.97 16.38 -7.91
N ASP A 122 -5.13 16.85 -7.55
CA ASP A 122 -5.71 16.77 -6.19
C ASP A 122 -7.12 16.18 -6.20
N THR A 123 -7.64 15.89 -7.38
CA THR A 123 -9.01 15.40 -7.60
C THR A 123 -8.99 14.23 -8.57
N TRP A 124 -9.65 13.14 -8.20
CA TRP A 124 -9.71 11.91 -8.96
C TRP A 124 -11.15 11.57 -9.31
N THR A 125 -11.40 11.28 -10.57
CA THR A 125 -12.74 11.01 -11.10
C THR A 125 -12.87 9.55 -11.49
N THR A 126 -13.99 8.93 -11.09
CA THR A 126 -14.30 7.54 -11.45
C THR A 126 -14.50 7.40 -12.97
N ASN A 127 -14.08 6.24 -13.47
CA ASN A 127 -14.25 5.85 -14.87
C ASN A 127 -15.70 5.42 -15.19
N GLU A 128 -15.93 4.94 -16.42
CA GLU A 128 -17.24 4.46 -16.89
C GLU A 128 -17.76 3.22 -16.12
N ARG A 129 -16.92 2.59 -15.29
CA ARG A 129 -17.31 1.51 -14.39
C ARG A 129 -17.64 2.00 -12.99
N GLY A 130 -17.48 3.30 -12.71
CA GLY A 130 -17.68 3.88 -11.38
C GLY A 130 -16.57 3.58 -10.40
N GLU A 131 -15.34 3.39 -10.90
CA GLU A 131 -14.17 3.13 -10.07
C GLU A 131 -13.00 4.02 -10.45
N VAL A 132 -12.15 4.35 -9.48
CA VAL A 132 -10.87 5.03 -9.69
C VAL A 132 -9.81 4.47 -8.75
N THR A 133 -8.62 4.19 -9.30
CA THR A 133 -7.44 3.89 -8.51
C THR A 133 -6.54 5.13 -8.51
N LEU A 134 -6.11 5.57 -7.34
CA LEU A 134 -5.21 6.71 -7.23
C LEU A 134 -3.84 6.36 -7.83
N PRO A 135 -3.18 7.31 -8.49
CA PRO A 135 -1.93 7.04 -9.21
C PRO A 135 -0.69 7.00 -8.31
N MET A 136 -0.85 6.97 -6.98
CA MET A 136 0.22 6.88 -6.01
C MET A 136 -0.09 5.83 -4.95
N LEU A 137 0.95 5.37 -4.26
CA LEU A 137 0.84 4.57 -3.05
C LEU A 137 0.66 5.49 -1.86
N LEU A 138 -0.34 5.21 -1.03
CA LEU A 138 -0.55 5.90 0.23
C LEU A 138 0.33 5.29 1.32
N GLU A 139 1.06 6.11 2.04
CA GLU A 139 1.87 5.70 3.17
C GLU A 139 1.01 5.37 4.40
N GLN A 140 1.60 4.71 5.40
CA GLN A 140 0.93 4.40 6.66
C GLN A 140 0.37 5.68 7.31
N GLY A 141 -0.93 5.67 7.64
CA GLY A 141 -1.61 6.80 8.24
C GLY A 141 -3.12 6.77 8.06
N ASP A 142 -3.79 7.77 8.61
CA ASP A 142 -5.22 7.99 8.44
C ASP A 142 -5.47 9.06 7.38
N TYR A 143 -6.43 8.78 6.53
CA TYR A 143 -6.85 9.66 5.46
C TYR A 143 -8.36 9.85 5.49
N THR A 144 -8.85 10.95 4.91
CA THR A 144 -10.27 11.20 4.73
C THR A 144 -10.58 11.38 3.25
N LEU A 145 -11.34 10.44 2.69
CA LEU A 145 -11.86 10.54 1.32
C LEU A 145 -13.11 11.41 1.30
N VAL A 146 -13.10 12.47 0.52
CA VAL A 146 -14.19 13.44 0.41
C VAL A 146 -14.73 13.43 -1.01
N GLU A 147 -16.04 13.29 -1.15
CA GLU A 147 -16.70 13.47 -2.44
C GLU A 147 -16.80 14.97 -2.75
N VAL A 148 -16.31 15.39 -3.92
CA VAL A 148 -16.45 16.79 -4.39
C VAL A 148 -17.55 16.95 -5.42
N GLN A 149 -17.81 15.91 -6.21
CA GLN A 149 -18.89 15.85 -7.19
C GLN A 149 -19.56 14.48 -7.17
N ALA A 150 -20.85 14.44 -6.88
CA ALA A 150 -21.66 13.21 -6.94
C ALA A 150 -21.99 12.84 -8.39
N PRO A 151 -22.31 11.55 -8.67
CA PRO A 151 -22.86 11.14 -9.96
C PRO A 151 -24.21 11.81 -10.24
N GLU A 152 -24.53 11.98 -11.51
CA GLU A 152 -25.85 12.51 -11.92
C GLU A 152 -26.98 11.63 -11.37
N GLY A 153 -27.99 12.26 -10.77
CA GLY A 153 -29.13 11.55 -10.16
C GLY A 153 -28.89 11.08 -8.72
N TYR A 154 -27.77 11.42 -8.11
CA TYR A 154 -27.43 11.08 -6.73
C TYR A 154 -27.23 12.32 -5.86
N VAL A 155 -27.39 12.13 -4.55
CA VAL A 155 -27.16 13.20 -3.56
C VAL A 155 -25.71 13.12 -3.10
N LYS A 156 -25.00 14.22 -3.23
CA LYS A 156 -23.61 14.34 -2.76
C LYS A 156 -23.51 14.01 -1.27
N ALA A 157 -22.57 13.16 -0.90
CA ALA A 157 -22.24 12.90 0.49
C ALA A 157 -21.66 14.15 1.16
N LEU A 158 -22.15 14.46 2.37
CA LEU A 158 -21.69 15.63 3.14
C LEU A 158 -20.49 15.30 4.02
N GLU A 159 -20.34 14.03 4.39
CA GLU A 159 -19.29 13.55 5.26
C GLU A 159 -18.25 12.76 4.48
N GLY A 160 -16.98 12.96 4.81
CA GLY A 160 -15.89 12.16 4.27
C GLY A 160 -15.84 10.77 4.92
N LYS A 161 -15.18 9.85 4.22
CA LYS A 161 -14.96 8.49 4.71
C LYS A 161 -13.50 8.33 5.15
N THR A 162 -13.29 7.94 6.41
CA THR A 162 -11.94 7.67 6.94
C THR A 162 -11.40 6.36 6.36
N ILE A 163 -10.13 6.39 5.99
CA ILE A 163 -9.36 5.27 5.46
C ILE A 163 -8.09 5.17 6.30
N THR A 164 -7.82 4.01 6.87
CA THR A 164 -6.58 3.74 7.60
C THR A 164 -5.67 2.85 6.79
N VAL A 165 -4.49 3.34 6.46
CA VAL A 165 -3.40 2.55 5.90
C VAL A 165 -2.56 2.02 7.04
N GLY A 166 -2.60 0.70 7.24
CA GLY A 166 -1.85 0.02 8.30
C GLY A 166 -0.39 -0.22 7.95
N ALA A 167 0.30 -0.96 8.84
CA ALA A 167 1.71 -1.36 8.66
C ALA A 167 1.82 -2.54 7.66
N VAL A 168 1.37 -2.34 6.42
CA VAL A 168 1.38 -3.33 5.33
C VAL A 168 1.94 -2.70 4.06
N TYR A 169 2.58 -3.52 3.24
CA TYR A 169 2.96 -3.14 1.88
C TYR A 169 2.13 -3.95 0.91
N ASN A 170 1.35 -3.25 0.09
CA ASN A 170 0.62 -3.84 -1.02
C ASN A 170 1.10 -3.21 -2.33
N ASP A 171 1.17 -4.01 -3.38
CA ASP A 171 1.43 -3.53 -4.73
C ASP A 171 0.12 -3.13 -5.45
N TRP A 172 0.24 -2.76 -6.72
CA TRP A 172 -0.88 -2.28 -7.53
C TRP A 172 -1.96 -3.34 -7.80
N ASP A 173 -1.65 -4.62 -7.59
CA ASP A 173 -2.57 -5.73 -7.81
C ASP A 173 -3.43 -6.02 -6.56
N ASP A 174 -3.06 -5.45 -5.40
CA ASP A 174 -3.78 -5.62 -4.12
C ASP A 174 -4.08 -4.27 -3.42
N PRO A 175 -4.89 -3.38 -4.03
CA PRO A 175 -5.24 -2.09 -3.44
C PRO A 175 -6.17 -2.24 -2.24
N ILE A 176 -6.13 -1.28 -1.32
CA ILE A 176 -7.26 -1.06 -0.41
C ILE A 176 -8.45 -0.63 -1.25
N GLU A 177 -9.52 -1.40 -1.23
CA GLU A 177 -10.76 -1.05 -1.91
C GLU A 177 -11.73 -0.38 -0.95
N VAL A 178 -12.22 0.79 -1.34
CA VAL A 178 -13.16 1.59 -0.55
C VAL A 178 -14.43 1.80 -1.36
N GLU A 179 -15.53 1.23 -0.87
CA GLU A 179 -16.86 1.55 -1.39
C GLU A 179 -17.32 2.91 -0.84
N PHE A 180 -17.78 3.77 -1.73
CA PHE A 180 -18.36 5.06 -1.37
C PHE A 180 -19.79 5.14 -1.92
N ALA A 181 -20.77 5.10 -1.00
CA ALA A 181 -22.17 4.95 -1.34
C ALA A 181 -22.93 6.30 -1.32
N ASP A 182 -23.72 6.56 -2.37
CA ASP A 182 -24.63 7.71 -2.42
C ASP A 182 -26.10 7.29 -2.46
N MET A 183 -26.93 8.15 -1.92
CA MET A 183 -28.39 8.02 -2.00
C MET A 183 -28.90 8.55 -3.35
N PRO A 184 -29.76 7.80 -4.06
CA PRO A 184 -30.38 8.30 -5.28
C PRO A 184 -31.29 9.49 -4.97
N GLN A 185 -31.32 10.47 -5.87
CA GLN A 185 -32.22 11.60 -5.77
C GLN A 185 -33.67 11.12 -6.02
N LYS A 186 -34.55 11.47 -5.10
CA LYS A 186 -35.98 11.16 -5.22
C LYS A 186 -36.78 12.44 -5.47
N GLY A 187 -37.50 12.47 -6.59
CA GLY A 187 -38.48 13.51 -6.87
C GLY A 187 -39.85 13.16 -6.25
N THR A 188 -40.56 14.16 -5.71
CA THR A 188 -41.97 14.01 -5.35
C THR A 188 -42.82 14.37 -6.55
N ILE A 189 -43.68 13.45 -6.99
CA ILE A 189 -44.70 13.75 -7.98
C ILE A 189 -45.90 14.31 -7.21
N SER A 190 -46.20 15.56 -7.42
CA SER A 190 -47.37 16.24 -6.88
C SER A 190 -48.48 16.30 -7.95
#